data_161af13bd012f686841d656427b3c3d5
#
_entry.id   161af13bd012f686841d656427b3c3d5
#
_cell.length_a   1.000
_cell.length_b   1.000
_cell.length_c   1.000
_cell.angle_alpha   90.00
_cell.angle_beta   90.00
_cell.angle_gamma   90.00
#
_symmetry.space_group_name_H-M   'P 1'
#
loop_
_entity.id
_entity.type
_entity.pdbx_description
1 polymer ?
#
loop_
_entity_poly.entity_id
_entity_poly.type
_entity_poly.pdbx_seq_one_letter_code
_entity_poly.pdbx_strand_id
1 'polypeptide(L)'
;VRKATQGIANYLTARKGDAQVAIAYDSRNKSQLFARETACVFAANGIRVHLYEELMPTPMLSFAVRQLHCDAGVVITASHNPAKYNGYKAYGSDGCQITSEMAEGVQNEINSLDIFKDVKVIPFEEGCEKGLISYIDESVLGAFLDEVYKERILNEPCKGLKVVYTPLNGTGLVGVTRILKRIGVEDVTVVPEQEKPDGNFTTCPFPNPEIREALKVGLELCEKVEPDLLLATDPDCDRCGIAVKQKGEYVLMTGNEVGVLLLDFIARSRQEQGKLPKDPIAVTTIVSTDMADAVAKAYGIRCVRVLTGFKYIGDQIALLEEKGEEERFLLGFEESYGYLSGGYVRDKDAVDASMLICQMAWYYKQKGMTLVDAMEALYETYGYYKNAVDNFGFEGEDGMITMGKIMDSLRASAPKEIAGYTVAGWSDYRESVCREGGKETPIDLPKSNVLEYRLENGCKVIVRPSGTEPKIKVYYSAKGASPAESEELVKKMAESARVLLGV
;
A
#
# COMPACT_ATOMS: atom_id res chain seq x y z
N VAL A 1 -23.01 -4.40 3.86
CA VAL A 1 -22.86 -4.21 2.42
C VAL A 1 -24.01 -3.37 1.87
N ARG A 2 -25.26 -3.86 1.79
CA ARG A 2 -26.39 -3.20 1.14
C ARG A 2 -26.60 -1.73 1.57
N LYS A 3 -26.58 -1.45 2.88
CA LYS A 3 -26.74 -0.07 3.40
C LYS A 3 -25.60 0.86 2.92
N ALA A 4 -24.37 0.41 2.96
CA ALA A 4 -23.23 1.18 2.47
C ALA A 4 -23.34 1.47 0.97
N THR A 5 -23.72 0.45 0.20
CA THR A 5 -23.96 0.60 -1.26
C THR A 5 -25.09 1.56 -1.57
N GLN A 6 -26.20 1.51 -0.80
CA GLN A 6 -27.32 2.45 -0.99
C GLN A 6 -26.89 3.89 -0.73
N GLY A 7 -26.03 4.14 0.29
CA GLY A 7 -25.49 5.47 0.54
C GLY A 7 -24.65 5.99 -0.62
N ILE A 8 -23.79 5.14 -1.21
CA ILE A 8 -23.04 5.53 -2.42
C ILE A 8 -24.00 5.76 -3.59
N ALA A 9 -25.01 4.91 -3.77
CA ALA A 9 -25.99 5.05 -4.84
C ALA A 9 -26.76 6.38 -4.74
N ASN A 10 -27.21 6.77 -3.53
CA ASN A 10 -27.85 8.06 -3.30
C ASN A 10 -26.91 9.22 -3.63
N TYR A 11 -25.68 9.15 -3.15
CA TYR A 11 -24.66 10.16 -3.41
C TYR A 11 -24.41 10.37 -4.91
N LEU A 12 -24.32 9.28 -5.68
CA LEU A 12 -24.10 9.33 -7.12
C LEU A 12 -25.32 9.82 -7.88
N THR A 13 -26.50 9.27 -7.62
CA THR A 13 -27.74 9.62 -8.34
C THR A 13 -28.20 11.07 -8.09
N ALA A 14 -27.88 11.64 -6.94
CA ALA A 14 -28.10 13.05 -6.67
C ALA A 14 -27.24 13.99 -7.53
N ARG A 15 -26.15 13.50 -8.12
CA ARG A 15 -25.17 14.26 -8.91
C ARG A 15 -25.21 13.96 -10.39
N LYS A 16 -25.57 12.71 -10.75
CA LYS A 16 -25.54 12.23 -12.13
C LYS A 16 -26.65 11.22 -12.38
N GLY A 17 -27.43 11.43 -13.43
CA GLY A 17 -28.59 10.57 -13.76
C GLY A 17 -28.22 9.24 -14.43
N ASP A 18 -27.03 9.14 -15.03
CA ASP A 18 -26.56 7.97 -15.79
C ASP A 18 -25.25 7.41 -15.21
N ALA A 19 -25.14 7.38 -13.88
CA ALA A 19 -23.96 6.92 -13.19
C ALA A 19 -23.62 5.46 -13.50
N GLN A 20 -22.32 5.14 -13.49
CA GLN A 20 -21.81 3.78 -13.65
C GLN A 20 -20.68 3.48 -12.67
N VAL A 21 -20.59 2.21 -12.26
CA VAL A 21 -19.65 1.76 -11.24
C VAL A 21 -18.92 0.49 -11.67
N ALA A 22 -17.67 0.33 -11.23
CA ALA A 22 -16.91 -0.92 -11.36
C ALA A 22 -16.88 -1.67 -10.02
N ILE A 23 -16.90 -3.00 -10.04
CA ILE A 23 -16.84 -3.84 -8.85
C ILE A 23 -15.83 -4.96 -9.05
N ALA A 24 -14.92 -5.11 -8.06
CA ALA A 24 -14.00 -6.23 -7.94
C ALA A 24 -14.10 -6.87 -6.56
N TYR A 25 -13.52 -8.06 -6.41
CA TYR A 25 -13.49 -8.78 -5.14
C TYR A 25 -12.30 -9.73 -5.06
N ASP A 26 -11.88 -10.04 -3.84
CA ASP A 26 -10.78 -10.96 -3.54
C ASP A 26 -11.24 -12.39 -3.29
N SER A 27 -10.31 -13.27 -2.86
CA SER A 27 -10.54 -14.69 -2.59
C SER A 27 -11.28 -14.99 -1.28
N ARG A 28 -11.56 -13.98 -0.43
CA ARG A 28 -12.15 -14.18 0.89
C ARG A 28 -13.54 -14.79 0.84
N ASN A 29 -13.85 -15.53 1.90
CA ASN A 29 -15.20 -16.07 2.08
C ASN A 29 -16.26 -14.99 1.93
N LYS A 30 -17.26 -15.24 1.09
CA LYS A 30 -18.39 -14.34 0.77
C LYS A 30 -18.03 -13.10 -0.04
N SER A 31 -16.79 -12.88 -0.47
CA SER A 31 -16.45 -11.70 -1.29
C SER A 31 -17.25 -11.63 -2.57
N GLN A 32 -17.37 -12.74 -3.30
CA GLN A 32 -18.23 -12.82 -4.51
C GLN A 32 -19.71 -12.53 -4.20
N LEU A 33 -20.25 -13.11 -3.11
CA LEU A 33 -21.62 -12.82 -2.69
C LEU A 33 -21.82 -11.33 -2.41
N PHE A 34 -20.91 -10.72 -1.67
CA PHE A 34 -21.01 -9.30 -1.33
C PHE A 34 -20.84 -8.40 -2.57
N ALA A 35 -20.02 -8.80 -3.53
CA ALA A 35 -19.89 -8.09 -4.81
C ALA A 35 -21.20 -8.15 -5.62
N ARG A 36 -21.85 -9.32 -5.72
CA ARG A 36 -23.17 -9.48 -6.36
C ARG A 36 -24.25 -8.67 -5.64
N GLU A 37 -24.28 -8.69 -4.30
CA GLU A 37 -25.20 -7.88 -3.50
C GLU A 37 -25.00 -6.38 -3.72
N THR A 38 -23.74 -5.93 -3.84
CA THR A 38 -23.39 -4.56 -4.21
C THR A 38 -23.94 -4.21 -5.59
N ALA A 39 -23.78 -5.09 -6.58
CA ALA A 39 -24.30 -4.91 -7.92
C ALA A 39 -25.84 -4.80 -7.95
N CYS A 40 -26.53 -5.67 -7.19
CA CYS A 40 -27.99 -5.66 -7.08
C CYS A 40 -28.54 -4.35 -6.51
N VAL A 41 -27.87 -3.72 -5.54
CA VAL A 41 -28.30 -2.44 -4.97
C VAL A 41 -28.04 -1.30 -5.95
N PHE A 42 -26.87 -1.23 -6.59
CA PHE A 42 -26.61 -0.21 -7.60
C PHE A 42 -27.61 -0.29 -8.77
N ALA A 43 -27.85 -1.49 -9.30
CA ALA A 43 -28.79 -1.71 -10.39
C ALA A 43 -30.24 -1.32 -10.00
N ALA A 44 -30.66 -1.60 -8.74
CA ALA A 44 -31.97 -1.18 -8.22
C ALA A 44 -32.16 0.34 -8.17
N ASN A 45 -31.06 1.10 -8.17
CA ASN A 45 -31.03 2.57 -8.21
C ASN A 45 -30.78 3.11 -9.63
N GLY A 46 -30.83 2.27 -10.66
CA GLY A 46 -30.62 2.66 -12.06
C GLY A 46 -29.16 2.92 -12.46
N ILE A 47 -28.21 2.55 -11.60
CA ILE A 47 -26.77 2.71 -11.85
C ILE A 47 -26.27 1.51 -12.64
N ARG A 48 -25.54 1.74 -13.72
CA ARG A 48 -24.90 0.69 -14.51
C ARG A 48 -23.70 0.11 -13.76
N VAL A 49 -23.59 -1.22 -13.75
CA VAL A 49 -22.57 -1.96 -13.01
C VAL A 49 -21.70 -2.74 -13.97
N HIS A 50 -20.41 -2.54 -13.86
CA HIS A 50 -19.35 -3.33 -14.49
C HIS A 50 -18.73 -4.22 -13.41
N LEU A 51 -19.04 -5.51 -13.40
CA LEU A 51 -18.60 -6.47 -12.39
C LEU A 51 -17.53 -7.40 -12.97
N TYR A 52 -16.43 -7.60 -12.27
CA TYR A 52 -15.53 -8.70 -12.62
C TYR A 52 -16.19 -10.04 -12.33
N GLU A 53 -16.17 -10.95 -13.31
CA GLU A 53 -16.73 -12.30 -13.18
C GLU A 53 -15.90 -13.13 -12.20
N GLU A 54 -14.58 -13.04 -12.33
CA GLU A 54 -13.61 -13.69 -11.47
C GLU A 54 -13.01 -12.71 -10.46
N LEU A 55 -12.40 -13.25 -9.39
CA LEU A 55 -11.67 -12.44 -8.41
C LEU A 55 -10.52 -11.67 -9.08
N MET A 56 -10.32 -10.41 -8.68
CA MET A 56 -9.33 -9.52 -9.29
C MET A 56 -8.57 -8.71 -8.23
N PRO A 57 -7.31 -8.36 -8.53
CA PRO A 57 -6.52 -7.44 -7.71
C PRO A 57 -7.18 -6.08 -7.46
N THR A 58 -6.94 -5.50 -6.30
CA THR A 58 -7.37 -4.12 -5.98
C THR A 58 -6.92 -3.10 -7.05
N PRO A 59 -5.66 -3.09 -7.56
CA PRO A 59 -5.27 -2.16 -8.63
C PRO A 59 -6.07 -2.36 -9.92
N MET A 60 -6.56 -3.57 -10.21
CA MET A 60 -7.45 -3.80 -11.36
C MET A 60 -8.79 -3.07 -11.22
N LEU A 61 -9.31 -2.90 -9.99
CA LEU A 61 -10.49 -2.05 -9.80
C LEU A 61 -10.17 -0.58 -10.11
N SER A 62 -9.08 -0.05 -9.55
CA SER A 62 -8.65 1.34 -9.82
C SER A 62 -8.50 1.58 -11.33
N PHE A 63 -7.89 0.64 -12.04
CA PHE A 63 -7.74 0.67 -13.49
C PHE A 63 -9.09 0.63 -14.22
N ALA A 64 -9.98 -0.30 -13.85
CA ALA A 64 -11.29 -0.43 -14.49
C ALA A 64 -12.15 0.83 -14.33
N VAL A 65 -12.15 1.46 -13.15
CA VAL A 65 -12.84 2.72 -12.92
C VAL A 65 -12.40 3.78 -13.92
N ARG A 66 -11.10 3.93 -14.14
CA ARG A 66 -10.52 4.90 -15.08
C ARG A 66 -10.77 4.51 -16.54
N GLN A 67 -10.48 3.24 -16.89
CA GLN A 67 -10.59 2.72 -18.25
C GLN A 67 -12.01 2.70 -18.79
N LEU A 68 -13.00 2.41 -17.93
CA LEU A 68 -14.41 2.35 -18.29
C LEU A 68 -15.16 3.67 -17.97
N HIS A 69 -14.43 4.71 -17.54
CA HIS A 69 -14.98 6.00 -17.15
C HIS A 69 -16.13 5.89 -16.12
N CYS A 70 -15.95 5.04 -15.12
CA CYS A 70 -16.91 4.88 -14.05
C CYS A 70 -16.89 6.08 -13.08
N ASP A 71 -18.03 6.37 -12.47
CA ASP A 71 -18.18 7.46 -11.49
C ASP A 71 -17.73 7.05 -10.09
N ALA A 72 -17.69 5.74 -9.83
CA ALA A 72 -17.16 5.17 -8.60
C ALA A 72 -16.72 3.71 -8.82
N GLY A 73 -16.02 3.16 -7.83
CA GLY A 73 -15.65 1.76 -7.79
C GLY A 73 -15.81 1.16 -6.40
N VAL A 74 -15.94 -0.15 -6.34
CA VAL A 74 -16.00 -0.90 -5.08
C VAL A 74 -15.14 -2.15 -5.19
N VAL A 75 -14.25 -2.37 -4.20
CA VAL A 75 -13.60 -3.68 -4.05
C VAL A 75 -13.97 -4.31 -2.71
N ILE A 76 -14.39 -5.56 -2.77
CA ILE A 76 -14.74 -6.37 -1.60
C ILE A 76 -13.49 -7.13 -1.18
N THR A 77 -12.82 -6.61 -0.15
CA THR A 77 -11.58 -7.16 0.40
C THR A 77 -11.30 -6.64 1.79
N ALA A 78 -10.63 -7.43 2.60
CA ALA A 78 -10.00 -6.98 3.85
C ALA A 78 -8.46 -7.08 3.77
N SER A 79 -7.89 -7.02 2.54
CA SER A 79 -6.45 -7.08 2.27
C SER A 79 -5.80 -8.30 2.96
N HIS A 80 -4.77 -8.12 3.74
CA HIS A 80 -4.01 -9.14 4.45
C HIS A 80 -4.59 -9.55 5.84
N ASN A 81 -5.76 -9.04 6.22
CA ASN A 81 -6.37 -9.42 7.50
C ASN A 81 -6.77 -10.91 7.55
N PRO A 82 -6.88 -11.53 8.76
CA PRO A 82 -7.33 -12.91 8.90
C PRO A 82 -8.67 -13.22 8.23
N ALA A 83 -8.90 -14.52 7.93
CA ALA A 83 -10.06 -15.03 7.19
C ALA A 83 -11.44 -14.61 7.76
N LYS A 84 -11.55 -14.36 9.07
CA LYS A 84 -12.79 -13.93 9.73
C LYS A 84 -13.26 -12.53 9.33
N TYR A 85 -12.38 -11.72 8.74
CA TYR A 85 -12.69 -10.37 8.29
C TYR A 85 -13.01 -10.35 6.79
N ASN A 86 -13.89 -9.45 6.43
CA ASN A 86 -14.07 -8.98 5.06
C ASN A 86 -14.26 -7.46 5.11
N GLY A 87 -14.17 -6.78 3.97
CA GLY A 87 -14.23 -5.32 3.92
C GLY A 87 -14.88 -4.81 2.65
N TYR A 88 -15.09 -3.50 2.64
CA TYR A 88 -15.74 -2.77 1.56
C TYR A 88 -14.95 -1.47 1.36
N LYS A 89 -14.15 -1.40 0.31
CA LYS A 89 -13.39 -0.20 -0.06
C LYS A 89 -14.09 0.50 -1.22
N ALA A 90 -14.32 1.80 -1.12
CA ALA A 90 -14.93 2.63 -2.16
C ALA A 90 -13.90 3.53 -2.83
N TYR A 91 -14.05 3.73 -4.14
CA TYR A 91 -13.15 4.48 -5.00
C TYR A 91 -13.93 5.56 -5.76
N GLY A 92 -13.30 6.71 -6.00
CA GLY A 92 -13.82 7.78 -6.83
C GLY A 92 -13.59 7.55 -8.33
N SER A 93 -14.10 8.45 -9.16
CA SER A 93 -13.98 8.39 -10.62
C SER A 93 -12.53 8.50 -11.13
N ASP A 94 -11.63 9.03 -10.32
CA ASP A 94 -10.19 9.10 -10.58
C ASP A 94 -9.46 7.78 -10.36
N GLY A 95 -10.16 6.77 -9.79
CA GLY A 95 -9.59 5.48 -9.43
C GLY A 95 -8.84 5.49 -8.08
N CYS A 96 -8.90 6.59 -7.31
CA CYS A 96 -8.35 6.67 -5.97
C CYS A 96 -9.38 6.22 -4.93
N GLN A 97 -8.94 5.63 -3.82
CA GLN A 97 -9.83 5.39 -2.69
C GLN A 97 -10.40 6.71 -2.19
N ILE A 98 -11.74 6.78 -1.97
CA ILE A 98 -12.44 8.03 -1.65
C ILE A 98 -11.78 8.79 -0.50
N THR A 99 -11.58 10.09 -0.71
CA THR A 99 -11.03 11.03 0.27
C THR A 99 -12.14 11.84 0.97
N SER A 100 -11.75 12.79 1.81
CA SER A 100 -12.59 13.41 2.84
C SER A 100 -13.97 13.88 2.35
N GLU A 101 -14.05 14.65 1.26
CA GLU A 101 -15.32 15.24 0.82
C GLU A 101 -16.35 14.19 0.36
N MET A 102 -15.92 13.29 -0.54
CA MET A 102 -16.80 12.22 -1.00
C MET A 102 -17.14 11.24 0.13
N ALA A 103 -16.17 10.92 0.99
CA ALA A 103 -16.39 10.03 2.11
C ALA A 103 -17.39 10.60 3.11
N GLU A 104 -17.31 11.89 3.43
CA GLU A 104 -18.29 12.60 4.29
C GLU A 104 -19.69 12.63 3.66
N GLY A 105 -19.77 12.96 2.36
CA GLY A 105 -21.02 12.94 1.63
C GLY A 105 -21.69 11.56 1.63
N VAL A 106 -20.95 10.52 1.33
CA VAL A 106 -21.44 9.13 1.37
C VAL A 106 -21.81 8.70 2.78
N GLN A 107 -21.03 9.08 3.80
CA GLN A 107 -21.33 8.76 5.20
C GLN A 107 -22.62 9.44 5.70
N ASN A 108 -22.87 10.68 5.27
CA ASN A 108 -24.11 11.38 5.60
C ASN A 108 -25.32 10.66 4.98
N GLU A 109 -25.23 10.23 3.73
CA GLU A 109 -26.27 9.41 3.09
C GLU A 109 -26.49 8.09 3.88
N ILE A 110 -25.42 7.35 4.20
CA ILE A 110 -25.50 6.10 4.97
C ILE A 110 -26.20 6.32 6.33
N ASN A 111 -25.87 7.40 7.04
CA ASN A 111 -26.41 7.69 8.36
C ASN A 111 -27.92 8.03 8.32
N SER A 112 -28.40 8.61 7.22
CA SER A 112 -29.81 8.96 7.05
C SER A 112 -30.72 7.77 6.73
N LEU A 113 -30.17 6.61 6.30
CA LEU A 113 -30.92 5.46 5.82
C LEU A 113 -31.47 4.59 6.95
N ASP A 114 -32.73 4.21 6.85
CA ASP A 114 -33.31 3.04 7.51
C ASP A 114 -33.02 1.79 6.66
N ILE A 115 -32.28 0.83 7.23
CA ILE A 115 -31.82 -0.38 6.50
C ILE A 115 -32.98 -1.25 5.95
N PHE A 116 -34.16 -1.18 6.57
CA PHE A 116 -35.31 -2.01 6.20
C PHE A 116 -36.26 -1.33 5.21
N LYS A 117 -36.21 0.02 5.11
CA LYS A 117 -37.15 0.80 4.30
C LYS A 117 -36.52 1.40 3.06
N ASP A 118 -35.27 1.89 3.19
CA ASP A 118 -34.67 2.76 2.18
C ASP A 118 -33.72 2.03 1.24
N VAL A 119 -33.30 0.82 1.59
CA VAL A 119 -32.38 0.01 0.76
C VAL A 119 -33.13 -0.70 -0.34
N LYS A 120 -32.86 -0.33 -1.59
CA LYS A 120 -33.44 -0.93 -2.79
C LYS A 120 -32.55 -2.06 -3.29
N VAL A 121 -33.17 -3.17 -3.70
CA VAL A 121 -32.48 -4.33 -4.26
C VAL A 121 -33.33 -4.94 -5.36
N ILE A 122 -32.70 -5.36 -6.47
CA ILE A 122 -33.32 -6.21 -7.48
C ILE A 122 -32.57 -7.56 -7.56
N PRO A 123 -33.21 -8.64 -8.04
CA PRO A 123 -32.51 -9.87 -8.32
C PRO A 123 -31.35 -9.65 -9.31
N PHE A 124 -30.24 -10.38 -9.14
CA PHE A 124 -29.06 -10.23 -9.99
C PHE A 124 -29.37 -10.49 -11.46
N GLU A 125 -30.12 -11.55 -11.74
CA GLU A 125 -30.54 -11.96 -13.07
C GLU A 125 -31.41 -10.87 -13.75
N GLU A 126 -32.31 -10.26 -13.01
CA GLU A 126 -33.09 -9.10 -13.48
C GLU A 126 -32.22 -7.91 -13.85
N GLY A 127 -31.16 -7.66 -13.05
CA GLY A 127 -30.19 -6.62 -13.36
C GLY A 127 -29.44 -6.89 -14.67
N CYS A 128 -29.08 -8.15 -14.92
CA CYS A 128 -28.44 -8.57 -16.17
C CYS A 128 -29.40 -8.46 -17.36
N GLU A 129 -30.63 -8.93 -17.23
CA GLU A 129 -31.67 -8.87 -18.29
C GLU A 129 -32.01 -7.44 -18.69
N LYS A 130 -31.98 -6.50 -17.72
CA LYS A 130 -32.18 -5.07 -17.96
C LYS A 130 -30.94 -4.36 -18.52
N GLY A 131 -29.79 -5.05 -18.67
CA GLY A 131 -28.52 -4.47 -19.09
C GLY A 131 -27.91 -3.48 -18.08
N LEU A 132 -28.35 -3.54 -16.82
CA LEU A 132 -27.81 -2.72 -15.73
C LEU A 132 -26.59 -3.37 -15.07
N ILE A 133 -26.44 -4.69 -15.17
CA ILE A 133 -25.27 -5.43 -14.69
C ILE A 133 -24.64 -6.14 -15.89
N SER A 134 -23.35 -5.89 -16.09
CA SER A 134 -22.54 -6.55 -17.12
C SER A 134 -21.19 -6.98 -16.54
N TYR A 135 -20.63 -8.06 -17.08
CA TYR A 135 -19.28 -8.45 -16.74
C TYR A 135 -18.24 -7.62 -17.51
N ILE A 136 -17.11 -7.37 -16.84
CA ILE A 136 -15.96 -6.68 -17.43
C ILE A 136 -15.24 -7.67 -18.35
N ASP A 137 -14.96 -7.22 -19.57
CA ASP A 137 -14.27 -8.02 -20.59
C ASP A 137 -12.81 -8.26 -20.25
N GLU A 138 -12.27 -9.43 -20.63
CA GLU A 138 -10.84 -9.79 -20.39
C GLU A 138 -9.86 -8.82 -21.05
N SER A 139 -10.26 -8.07 -22.06
CA SER A 139 -9.44 -7.04 -22.69
C SER A 139 -9.00 -5.95 -21.71
N VAL A 140 -9.76 -5.70 -20.64
CA VAL A 140 -9.39 -4.74 -19.57
C VAL A 140 -8.16 -5.25 -18.81
N LEU A 141 -8.06 -6.56 -18.53
CA LEU A 141 -6.86 -7.16 -17.95
C LEU A 141 -5.67 -7.04 -18.92
N GLY A 142 -5.90 -7.28 -20.21
CA GLY A 142 -4.88 -7.08 -21.25
C GLY A 142 -4.34 -5.65 -21.27
N ALA A 143 -5.24 -4.66 -21.28
CA ALA A 143 -4.89 -3.23 -21.26
C ALA A 143 -4.14 -2.85 -19.97
N PHE A 144 -4.58 -3.34 -18.80
CA PHE A 144 -3.88 -3.13 -17.55
C PHE A 144 -2.42 -3.65 -17.61
N LEU A 145 -2.23 -4.89 -18.06
CA LEU A 145 -0.89 -5.46 -18.19
C LEU A 145 -0.03 -4.73 -19.24
N ASP A 146 -0.64 -4.09 -20.23
CA ASP A 146 0.07 -3.25 -21.18
C ASP A 146 0.56 -1.95 -20.53
N GLU A 147 -0.24 -1.34 -19.66
CA GLU A 147 0.18 -0.16 -18.89
C GLU A 147 1.29 -0.53 -17.90
N VAL A 148 1.13 -1.59 -17.11
CA VAL A 148 2.19 -2.08 -16.21
C VAL A 148 3.49 -2.32 -16.99
N TYR A 149 3.43 -2.96 -18.15
CA TYR A 149 4.62 -3.26 -18.95
C TYR A 149 5.31 -2.00 -19.49
N LYS A 150 4.61 -0.88 -19.66
CA LYS A 150 5.22 0.40 -20.04
C LYS A 150 6.14 0.95 -18.97
N GLU A 151 5.86 0.67 -17.71
CA GLU A 151 6.66 1.12 -16.55
C GLU A 151 7.97 0.36 -16.36
N ARG A 152 8.23 -0.69 -17.15
CA ARG A 152 9.48 -1.43 -17.08
C ARG A 152 10.70 -0.52 -17.25
N ILE A 153 11.72 -0.77 -16.47
CA ILE A 153 12.97 0.01 -16.46
C ILE A 153 13.97 -0.53 -17.48
N LEU A 154 14.06 -1.86 -17.57
CA LEU A 154 14.97 -2.55 -18.48
C LEU A 154 14.21 -3.06 -19.71
N ASN A 155 14.85 -2.99 -20.90
CA ASN A 155 14.32 -3.57 -22.10
C ASN A 155 14.82 -4.99 -22.33
N GLU A 156 15.95 -5.35 -21.72
CA GLU A 156 16.55 -6.67 -21.79
C GLU A 156 15.69 -7.68 -21.03
N PRO A 157 15.49 -8.88 -21.58
CA PRO A 157 14.74 -9.94 -20.91
C PRO A 157 15.49 -10.46 -19.68
N CYS A 158 14.80 -10.63 -18.58
CA CYS A 158 15.35 -11.09 -17.29
C CYS A 158 15.68 -12.60 -17.29
N LYS A 159 16.37 -13.09 -18.31
CA LYS A 159 16.73 -14.50 -18.46
C LYS A 159 17.67 -14.98 -17.37
N GLY A 160 17.41 -16.20 -16.89
CA GLY A 160 18.23 -16.84 -15.84
C GLY A 160 17.95 -16.36 -14.43
N LEU A 161 16.98 -15.46 -14.22
CA LEU A 161 16.43 -15.18 -12.90
C LEU A 161 15.45 -16.30 -12.52
N LYS A 162 15.68 -16.92 -11.34
CA LYS A 162 14.80 -17.95 -10.77
C LYS A 162 13.95 -17.37 -9.67
N VAL A 163 12.64 -17.51 -9.78
CA VAL A 163 11.67 -16.93 -8.85
C VAL A 163 10.74 -18.01 -8.30
N VAL A 164 10.58 -18.07 -6.99
CA VAL A 164 9.43 -18.72 -6.36
C VAL A 164 8.38 -17.65 -6.10
N TYR A 165 7.14 -17.89 -6.51
CA TYR A 165 6.05 -16.95 -6.33
C TYR A 165 4.90 -17.55 -5.53
N THR A 166 4.37 -16.82 -4.58
CA THR A 166 3.12 -17.15 -3.90
C THR A 166 2.12 -16.00 -3.95
N PRO A 167 0.89 -16.22 -4.46
CA PRO A 167 -0.23 -15.29 -4.34
C PRO A 167 -0.90 -15.33 -2.96
N LEU A 168 -0.39 -16.09 -1.99
CA LEU A 168 -1.00 -16.30 -0.66
C LEU A 168 -2.51 -16.62 -0.74
N ASN A 169 -2.89 -17.54 -1.65
CA ASN A 169 -4.27 -17.91 -1.94
C ASN A 169 -5.17 -16.74 -2.40
N GLY A 170 -4.57 -15.66 -2.92
CA GLY A 170 -5.24 -14.43 -3.34
C GLY A 170 -5.42 -14.29 -4.86
N THR A 171 -5.50 -13.04 -5.29
CA THR A 171 -5.87 -12.64 -6.67
C THR A 171 -4.68 -12.49 -7.62
N GLY A 172 -3.44 -12.52 -7.12
CA GLY A 172 -2.27 -12.09 -7.89
C GLY A 172 -1.78 -13.06 -8.97
N LEU A 173 -2.20 -14.34 -8.93
CA LEU A 173 -1.62 -15.40 -9.78
C LEU A 173 -1.53 -15.02 -11.26
N VAL A 174 -2.64 -14.62 -11.85
CA VAL A 174 -2.73 -14.36 -13.29
C VAL A 174 -1.94 -13.11 -13.69
N GLY A 175 -2.11 -12.01 -12.97
CA GLY A 175 -1.44 -10.73 -13.25
C GLY A 175 0.08 -10.86 -13.14
N VAL A 176 0.56 -11.38 -12.00
CA VAL A 176 1.99 -11.50 -11.72
C VAL A 176 2.68 -12.48 -12.66
N THR A 177 2.12 -13.68 -12.87
CA THR A 177 2.78 -14.65 -13.77
C THR A 177 2.82 -14.17 -15.21
N ARG A 178 1.76 -13.48 -15.69
CA ARG A 178 1.73 -12.92 -17.06
C ARG A 178 2.75 -11.77 -17.22
N ILE A 179 2.88 -10.88 -16.23
CA ILE A 179 3.84 -9.77 -16.34
C ILE A 179 5.30 -10.26 -16.24
N LEU A 180 5.60 -11.20 -15.34
CA LEU A 180 6.92 -11.80 -15.22
C LEU A 180 7.34 -12.49 -16.53
N LYS A 181 6.42 -13.22 -17.17
CA LYS A 181 6.68 -13.80 -18.49
C LYS A 181 6.97 -12.75 -19.56
N ARG A 182 6.27 -11.61 -19.54
CA ARG A 182 6.48 -10.50 -20.50
C ARG A 182 7.88 -9.87 -20.38
N ILE A 183 8.42 -9.80 -19.16
CA ILE A 183 9.79 -9.30 -18.95
C ILE A 183 10.86 -10.38 -19.10
N GLY A 184 10.49 -11.58 -19.52
CA GLY A 184 11.43 -12.67 -19.84
C GLY A 184 11.93 -13.48 -18.63
N VAL A 185 11.23 -13.47 -17.50
CA VAL A 185 11.46 -14.42 -16.41
C VAL A 185 10.80 -15.73 -16.78
N GLU A 186 11.63 -16.72 -17.18
CA GLU A 186 11.17 -18.02 -17.67
C GLU A 186 11.04 -19.07 -16.55
N ASP A 187 11.82 -18.92 -15.47
CA ASP A 187 11.88 -19.87 -14.34
C ASP A 187 11.10 -19.32 -13.14
N VAL A 188 9.77 -19.47 -13.19
CA VAL A 188 8.84 -19.10 -12.13
C VAL A 188 8.18 -20.35 -11.58
N THR A 189 8.49 -20.70 -10.32
CA THR A 189 7.84 -21.80 -9.59
C THR A 189 6.77 -21.22 -8.65
N VAL A 190 5.49 -21.48 -8.94
CA VAL A 190 4.40 -21.07 -8.06
C VAL A 190 4.28 -22.06 -6.90
N VAL A 191 4.03 -21.54 -5.67
CA VAL A 191 3.81 -22.37 -4.48
C VAL A 191 2.48 -23.12 -4.62
N PRO A 192 2.48 -24.47 -4.78
CA PRO A 192 1.29 -25.22 -5.16
C PRO A 192 0.15 -25.14 -4.12
N GLU A 193 0.51 -25.10 -2.84
CA GLU A 193 -0.44 -25.06 -1.72
C GLU A 193 -1.16 -23.70 -1.61
N GLN A 194 -0.58 -22.66 -2.23
CA GLN A 194 -1.08 -21.28 -2.15
C GLN A 194 -1.50 -20.70 -3.51
N GLU A 195 -1.36 -21.50 -4.58
CA GLU A 195 -1.71 -21.09 -5.95
C GLU A 195 -3.21 -20.80 -6.11
N LYS A 196 -4.04 -21.70 -5.56
CA LYS A 196 -5.49 -21.59 -5.68
C LYS A 196 -6.09 -20.68 -4.62
N PRO A 197 -7.11 -19.90 -4.97
CA PRO A 197 -7.87 -19.09 -4.01
C PRO A 197 -8.41 -19.94 -2.85
N ASP A 198 -8.17 -19.48 -1.61
CA ASP A 198 -8.72 -20.10 -0.40
C ASP A 198 -9.12 -19.01 0.60
N GLY A 199 -10.42 -18.76 0.76
CA GLY A 199 -10.94 -17.75 1.68
C GLY A 199 -10.72 -18.06 3.16
N ASN A 200 -10.32 -19.28 3.51
CA ASN A 200 -9.95 -19.66 4.87
C ASN A 200 -8.46 -19.39 5.17
N PHE A 201 -7.65 -19.16 4.13
CA PHE A 201 -6.19 -19.01 4.24
C PHE A 201 -5.57 -20.13 5.07
N THR A 202 -5.92 -21.39 4.75
CA THR A 202 -5.60 -22.58 5.55
C THR A 202 -4.09 -22.75 5.77
N THR A 203 -3.28 -22.41 4.77
CA THR A 203 -1.81 -22.49 4.84
C THR A 203 -1.16 -21.22 5.38
N CYS A 204 -1.93 -20.13 5.52
CA CYS A 204 -1.44 -18.82 5.91
C CYS A 204 -2.52 -18.01 6.64
N PRO A 205 -2.81 -18.30 7.94
CA PRO A 205 -3.90 -17.64 8.68
C PRO A 205 -3.83 -16.10 8.74
N PHE A 206 -2.63 -15.55 8.56
CA PHE A 206 -2.36 -14.12 8.41
C PHE A 206 -1.66 -13.90 7.06
N PRO A 207 -2.42 -13.73 5.96
CA PRO A 207 -1.84 -13.66 4.61
C PRO A 207 -1.18 -12.30 4.33
N ASN A 208 -0.23 -11.93 5.20
CA ASN A 208 0.51 -10.67 5.13
C ASN A 208 1.97 -10.95 4.73
N PRO A 209 2.44 -10.52 3.55
CA PRO A 209 3.79 -10.77 3.07
C PRO A 209 4.89 -10.08 3.91
N GLU A 210 4.53 -9.24 4.89
CA GLU A 210 5.45 -8.63 5.84
C GLU A 210 5.95 -9.62 6.90
N ILE A 211 5.20 -10.70 7.17
CA ILE A 211 5.50 -11.61 8.26
C ILE A 211 6.07 -12.95 7.75
N ARG A 212 7.11 -13.44 8.45
CA ARG A 212 7.82 -14.66 8.06
C ARG A 212 6.92 -15.89 8.03
N GLU A 213 5.97 -15.98 8.96
CA GLU A 213 5.02 -17.08 9.07
C GLU A 213 4.14 -17.21 7.81
N ALA A 214 3.77 -16.10 7.19
CA ALA A 214 3.02 -16.10 5.93
C ALA A 214 3.83 -16.68 4.77
N LEU A 215 5.14 -16.48 4.79
CA LEU A 215 6.06 -16.93 3.76
C LEU A 215 6.61 -18.35 4.00
N LYS A 216 6.24 -18.99 5.10
CA LYS A 216 6.80 -20.28 5.54
C LYS A 216 6.77 -21.34 4.43
N VAL A 217 5.61 -21.57 3.81
CA VAL A 217 5.45 -22.57 2.74
C VAL A 217 6.32 -22.25 1.52
N GLY A 218 6.35 -20.96 1.14
CA GLY A 218 7.21 -20.47 0.07
C GLY A 218 8.70 -20.63 0.39
N LEU A 219 9.13 -20.36 1.63
CA LEU A 219 10.51 -20.55 2.08
C LEU A 219 10.92 -22.02 2.09
N GLU A 220 10.03 -22.92 2.54
CA GLU A 220 10.26 -24.38 2.46
C GLU A 220 10.40 -24.89 1.01
N LEU A 221 9.68 -24.27 0.07
CA LEU A 221 9.87 -24.56 -1.36
C LEU A 221 11.21 -24.00 -1.88
N CYS A 222 11.60 -22.81 -1.42
CA CYS A 222 12.89 -22.19 -1.77
C CYS A 222 14.09 -23.06 -1.39
N GLU A 223 14.03 -23.75 -0.25
CA GLU A 223 15.08 -24.71 0.16
C GLU A 223 15.25 -25.88 -0.83
N LYS A 224 14.19 -26.24 -1.56
CA LYS A 224 14.19 -27.35 -2.53
C LYS A 224 14.60 -26.94 -3.93
N VAL A 225 14.14 -25.74 -4.38
CA VAL A 225 14.33 -25.29 -5.77
C VAL A 225 15.43 -24.24 -5.92
N GLU A 226 15.91 -23.71 -4.80
CA GLU A 226 17.02 -22.73 -4.74
C GLU A 226 16.85 -21.54 -5.70
N PRO A 227 15.74 -20.75 -5.60
CA PRO A 227 15.56 -19.55 -6.40
C PRO A 227 16.48 -18.42 -5.96
N ASP A 228 16.64 -17.41 -6.81
CA ASP A 228 17.26 -16.13 -6.44
C ASP A 228 16.38 -15.33 -5.50
N LEU A 229 15.05 -15.43 -5.70
CA LEU A 229 14.04 -14.59 -5.08
C LEU A 229 12.77 -15.39 -4.77
N LEU A 230 12.25 -15.23 -3.56
CA LEU A 230 10.84 -15.50 -3.22
C LEU A 230 10.07 -14.19 -3.33
N LEU A 231 8.96 -14.23 -4.07
CA LEU A 231 8.03 -13.14 -4.27
C LEU A 231 6.67 -13.53 -3.70
N ALA A 232 6.03 -12.66 -2.91
CA ALA A 232 4.73 -12.92 -2.31
C ALA A 232 3.83 -11.70 -2.43
N THR A 233 2.57 -11.91 -2.85
CA THR A 233 1.55 -10.86 -2.86
C THR A 233 0.44 -11.18 -1.87
N ASP A 234 -0.13 -10.16 -1.24
CA ASP A 234 -1.26 -10.33 -0.35
C ASP A 234 -2.57 -10.67 -1.11
N PRO A 235 -3.65 -11.05 -0.42
CA PRO A 235 -4.85 -11.58 -1.09
C PRO A 235 -5.49 -10.68 -2.14
N ASP A 236 -5.46 -9.37 -1.96
CA ASP A 236 -5.97 -8.41 -2.94
C ASP A 236 -4.87 -7.81 -3.83
N CYS A 237 -3.66 -8.38 -3.76
CA CYS A 237 -2.53 -8.13 -4.66
C CYS A 237 -2.19 -6.63 -4.78
N ASP A 238 -2.25 -5.91 -3.65
CA ASP A 238 -1.81 -4.51 -3.57
C ASP A 238 -0.47 -4.36 -2.83
N ARG A 239 0.04 -5.43 -2.18
CA ARG A 239 1.33 -5.49 -1.49
C ARG A 239 2.21 -6.59 -2.03
N CYS A 240 3.53 -6.34 -2.02
CA CYS A 240 4.53 -7.29 -2.48
C CYS A 240 5.68 -7.40 -1.48
N GLY A 241 5.85 -8.58 -0.87
CA GLY A 241 6.97 -8.92 -0.01
C GLY A 241 7.95 -9.87 -0.69
N ILE A 242 9.21 -9.82 -0.25
CA ILE A 242 10.28 -10.64 -0.83
C ILE A 242 11.19 -11.28 0.22
N ALA A 243 11.76 -12.41 -0.15
CA ALA A 243 12.95 -12.97 0.50
C ALA A 243 14.01 -13.27 -0.55
N VAL A 244 15.25 -12.91 -0.25
CA VAL A 244 16.39 -12.95 -1.17
C VAL A 244 17.42 -13.98 -0.68
N LYS A 245 17.92 -14.81 -1.58
CA LYS A 245 18.96 -15.77 -1.25
C LYS A 245 20.27 -15.04 -0.96
N GLN A 246 20.78 -15.16 0.28
CA GLN A 246 22.03 -14.53 0.73
C GLN A 246 22.85 -15.55 1.55
N LYS A 247 24.05 -15.88 1.10
CA LYS A 247 24.99 -16.82 1.79
C LYS A 247 24.33 -18.15 2.20
N GLY A 248 23.41 -18.66 1.38
CA GLY A 248 22.73 -19.93 1.60
C GLY A 248 21.42 -19.85 2.38
N GLU A 249 21.05 -18.69 2.91
CA GLU A 249 19.79 -18.45 3.62
C GLU A 249 18.87 -17.49 2.84
N TYR A 250 17.58 -17.47 3.18
CA TYR A 250 16.62 -16.51 2.63
C TYR A 250 16.33 -15.39 3.64
N VAL A 251 16.77 -14.18 3.28
CA VAL A 251 16.62 -12.96 4.05
C VAL A 251 15.37 -12.22 3.59
N LEU A 252 14.44 -11.96 4.50
CA LEU A 252 13.28 -11.13 4.25
C LEU A 252 13.72 -9.67 4.22
N MET A 253 13.30 -8.95 3.18
CA MET A 253 13.55 -7.51 3.07
C MET A 253 12.29 -6.74 3.47
N THR A 254 12.48 -5.66 4.22
CA THR A 254 11.38 -4.79 4.66
C THR A 254 10.84 -3.93 3.52
N GLY A 255 9.60 -3.45 3.64
CA GLY A 255 9.00 -2.54 2.66
C GLY A 255 9.81 -1.25 2.47
N ASN A 256 10.43 -0.76 3.54
CA ASN A 256 11.34 0.39 3.48
C ASN A 256 12.61 0.10 2.65
N GLU A 257 13.26 -1.04 2.87
CA GLU A 257 14.46 -1.45 2.12
C GLU A 257 14.15 -1.62 0.63
N VAL A 258 13.07 -2.33 0.32
CA VAL A 258 12.64 -2.52 -1.08
C VAL A 258 12.26 -1.19 -1.73
N GLY A 259 11.55 -0.31 -1.01
CA GLY A 259 11.15 1.01 -1.51
C GLY A 259 12.35 1.90 -1.88
N VAL A 260 13.38 1.96 -1.03
CA VAL A 260 14.59 2.76 -1.34
C VAL A 260 15.46 2.12 -2.41
N LEU A 261 15.53 0.78 -2.46
CA LEU A 261 16.20 0.07 -3.55
C LEU A 261 15.52 0.31 -4.90
N LEU A 262 14.20 0.27 -4.95
CA LEU A 262 13.43 0.59 -6.15
C LEU A 262 13.66 2.05 -6.57
N LEU A 263 13.66 2.99 -5.62
CA LEU A 263 13.90 4.39 -5.91
C LEU A 263 15.31 4.61 -6.50
N ASP A 264 16.34 4.01 -5.90
CA ASP A 264 17.71 4.07 -6.43
C ASP A 264 17.82 3.41 -7.83
N PHE A 265 17.26 2.21 -7.98
CA PHE A 265 17.30 1.47 -9.24
C PHE A 265 16.62 2.22 -10.38
N ILE A 266 15.41 2.74 -10.15
CA ILE A 266 14.64 3.50 -11.15
C ILE A 266 15.39 4.80 -11.51
N ALA A 267 15.81 5.56 -10.51
CA ALA A 267 16.50 6.83 -10.68
C ALA A 267 17.81 6.67 -11.46
N ARG A 268 18.65 5.74 -11.01
CA ARG A 268 19.94 5.41 -11.63
C ARG A 268 19.77 4.98 -13.07
N SER A 269 18.89 3.99 -13.31
CA SER A 269 18.69 3.43 -14.64
C SER A 269 18.10 4.45 -15.61
N ARG A 270 17.12 5.26 -15.17
CA ARG A 270 16.57 6.35 -16.00
C ARG A 270 17.62 7.44 -16.27
N GLN A 271 18.47 7.76 -15.30
CA GLN A 271 19.59 8.71 -15.48
C GLN A 271 20.60 8.18 -16.49
N GLU A 272 21.05 6.92 -16.36
CA GLU A 272 21.99 6.27 -17.30
C GLU A 272 21.42 6.20 -18.72
N GLN A 273 20.11 6.04 -18.87
CA GLN A 273 19.41 6.03 -20.16
C GLN A 273 19.09 7.44 -20.70
N GLY A 274 19.37 8.51 -19.94
CA GLY A 274 18.96 9.86 -20.30
C GLY A 274 17.44 10.09 -20.29
N LYS A 275 16.69 9.29 -19.52
CA LYS A 275 15.23 9.31 -19.43
C LYS A 275 14.70 9.80 -18.08
N LEU A 276 15.57 10.26 -17.19
CA LEU A 276 15.09 10.86 -15.93
C LEU A 276 14.33 12.15 -16.26
N PRO A 277 13.06 12.30 -15.89
CA PRO A 277 12.29 13.49 -16.21
C PRO A 277 12.86 14.74 -15.56
N LYS A 278 12.47 15.89 -16.04
CA LYS A 278 12.78 17.17 -15.39
C LYS A 278 11.95 17.28 -14.10
N ASP A 279 12.61 17.75 -13.00
CA ASP A 279 11.98 17.90 -11.69
C ASP A 279 11.21 16.63 -11.23
N PRO A 280 11.89 15.47 -11.18
CA PRO A 280 11.25 14.20 -10.88
C PRO A 280 10.75 14.14 -9.43
N ILE A 281 9.70 13.36 -9.20
CA ILE A 281 9.02 13.26 -7.91
C ILE A 281 8.94 11.80 -7.47
N ALA A 282 9.32 11.56 -6.21
CA ALA A 282 8.98 10.34 -5.48
C ALA A 282 8.07 10.71 -4.31
N VAL A 283 7.11 9.84 -3.99
CA VAL A 283 6.14 10.08 -2.92
C VAL A 283 6.19 8.94 -1.92
N THR A 284 6.30 9.28 -0.63
CA THR A 284 6.24 8.27 0.44
C THR A 284 5.59 8.84 1.70
N THR A 285 5.35 8.01 2.71
CA THR A 285 4.64 8.45 3.90
C THR A 285 5.55 9.09 4.95
N ILE A 286 4.97 9.84 5.89
CA ILE A 286 5.69 10.43 7.03
C ILE A 286 6.33 9.37 7.94
N VAL A 287 5.82 8.12 7.93
CA VAL A 287 6.31 6.99 8.74
C VAL A 287 7.30 6.08 8.00
N SER A 288 7.45 6.26 6.69
CA SER A 288 8.43 5.54 5.88
C SER A 288 9.85 6.07 6.15
N THR A 289 10.85 5.27 5.78
CA THR A 289 12.27 5.57 6.06
C THR A 289 12.73 6.92 5.53
N ASP A 290 13.51 7.65 6.34
CA ASP A 290 14.14 8.91 5.93
C ASP A 290 15.32 8.70 4.95
N MET A 291 15.75 7.46 4.73
CA MET A 291 16.70 7.11 3.68
C MET A 291 16.19 7.48 2.28
N ALA A 292 14.86 7.47 2.09
CA ALA A 292 14.24 7.91 0.83
C ALA A 292 14.62 9.35 0.44
N ASP A 293 14.70 10.26 1.42
CA ASP A 293 15.12 11.64 1.16
C ASP A 293 16.62 11.72 0.76
N ALA A 294 17.46 10.89 1.38
CA ALA A 294 18.89 10.85 1.06
C ALA A 294 19.14 10.32 -0.36
N VAL A 295 18.45 9.22 -0.73
CA VAL A 295 18.51 8.66 -2.09
C VAL A 295 17.94 9.65 -3.11
N ALA A 296 16.76 10.19 -2.87
CA ALA A 296 16.12 11.16 -3.76
C ALA A 296 17.00 12.37 -4.03
N LYS A 297 17.62 12.93 -2.97
CA LYS A 297 18.53 14.07 -3.07
C LYS A 297 19.74 13.80 -3.97
N ALA A 298 20.29 12.57 -3.93
CA ALA A 298 21.44 12.20 -4.76
C ALA A 298 21.14 12.26 -6.26
N TYR A 299 19.88 12.05 -6.66
CA TYR A 299 19.43 12.10 -8.06
C TYR A 299 18.68 13.40 -8.41
N GLY A 300 18.60 14.37 -7.51
CA GLY A 300 17.84 15.60 -7.75
C GLY A 300 16.31 15.36 -7.80
N ILE A 301 15.83 14.29 -7.15
CA ILE A 301 14.42 13.94 -7.05
C ILE A 301 13.79 14.67 -5.85
N ARG A 302 12.63 15.25 -6.03
CA ARG A 302 11.82 15.80 -4.94
C ARG A 302 11.07 14.66 -4.24
N CYS A 303 11.47 14.35 -2.99
CA CYS A 303 10.75 13.41 -2.14
C CYS A 303 9.60 14.13 -1.43
N VAL A 304 8.36 13.75 -1.75
CA VAL A 304 7.15 14.31 -1.14
C VAL A 304 6.69 13.38 -0.02
N ARG A 305 6.49 13.94 1.18
CA ARG A 305 5.98 13.21 2.33
C ARG A 305 4.49 13.45 2.47
N VAL A 306 3.71 12.36 2.56
CA VAL A 306 2.26 12.40 2.76
C VAL A 306 1.87 11.64 4.02
N LEU A 307 0.61 11.79 4.47
CA LEU A 307 0.08 10.98 5.57
C LEU A 307 0.06 9.49 5.20
N THR A 308 -0.01 8.62 6.21
CA THR A 308 -0.12 7.16 6.02
C THR A 308 -1.42 6.81 5.29
N GLY A 309 -1.29 6.03 4.24
CA GLY A 309 -2.37 5.55 3.38
C GLY A 309 -2.14 5.93 1.93
N PHE A 310 -2.11 4.93 1.07
CA PHE A 310 -1.73 5.10 -0.35
C PHE A 310 -2.64 6.07 -1.12
N LYS A 311 -3.87 6.30 -0.63
CA LYS A 311 -4.77 7.32 -1.18
C LYS A 311 -4.12 8.71 -1.28
N TYR A 312 -3.26 9.06 -0.31
CA TYR A 312 -2.54 10.35 -0.36
C TYR A 312 -1.40 10.35 -1.38
N ILE A 313 -0.84 9.18 -1.70
CA ILE A 313 0.08 9.03 -2.83
C ILE A 313 -0.71 9.16 -4.15
N GLY A 314 -1.88 8.52 -4.23
CA GLY A 314 -2.81 8.64 -5.36
C GLY A 314 -3.23 10.09 -5.62
N ASP A 315 -3.53 10.87 -4.56
CA ASP A 315 -3.84 12.30 -4.66
C ASP A 315 -2.67 13.10 -5.27
N GLN A 316 -1.41 12.79 -4.93
CA GLN A 316 -0.25 13.45 -5.53
C GLN A 316 -0.12 13.14 -7.03
N ILE A 317 -0.44 11.92 -7.45
CA ILE A 317 -0.46 11.56 -8.87
C ILE A 317 -1.58 12.32 -9.59
N ALA A 318 -2.78 12.39 -9.00
CA ALA A 318 -3.90 13.16 -9.56
C ALA A 318 -3.55 14.65 -9.73
N LEU A 319 -2.88 15.26 -8.75
CA LEU A 319 -2.40 16.65 -8.82
C LEU A 319 -1.37 16.88 -9.93
N LEU A 320 -0.56 15.87 -10.27
CA LEU A 320 0.36 15.93 -11.40
C LEU A 320 -0.41 15.80 -12.72
N GLU A 321 -1.36 14.87 -12.80
CA GLU A 321 -2.20 14.67 -13.99
C GLU A 321 -3.01 15.93 -14.34
N GLU A 322 -3.60 16.61 -13.36
CA GLU A 322 -4.32 17.89 -13.54
C GLU A 322 -3.44 18.98 -14.19
N LYS A 323 -2.12 18.88 -14.01
CA LYS A 323 -1.13 19.81 -14.59
C LYS A 323 -0.53 19.32 -15.89
N GLY A 324 -0.82 18.08 -16.33
CA GLY A 324 -0.16 17.42 -17.45
C GLY A 324 1.32 17.15 -17.17
N GLU A 325 1.66 16.81 -15.92
CA GLU A 325 3.04 16.58 -15.42
C GLU A 325 3.22 15.16 -14.84
N GLU A 326 2.35 14.22 -15.17
CA GLU A 326 2.33 12.86 -14.63
C GLU A 326 3.64 12.10 -14.90
N GLU A 327 4.36 12.42 -15.96
CA GLU A 327 5.66 11.82 -16.27
C GLU A 327 6.74 12.13 -15.22
N ARG A 328 6.53 13.12 -14.35
CA ARG A 328 7.44 13.47 -13.25
C ARG A 328 7.36 12.47 -12.11
N PHE A 329 6.26 11.72 -11.98
CA PHE A 329 6.10 10.70 -10.96
C PHE A 329 6.97 9.49 -11.28
N LEU A 330 7.90 9.14 -10.37
CA LEU A 330 8.81 8.01 -10.54
C LEU A 330 8.39 6.79 -9.74
N LEU A 331 8.04 7.01 -8.48
CA LEU A 331 7.71 5.95 -7.53
C LEU A 331 6.92 6.51 -6.35
N GLY A 332 5.85 5.81 -5.99
CA GLY A 332 5.20 5.93 -4.68
C GLY A 332 5.39 4.66 -3.88
N PHE A 333 5.69 4.76 -2.58
CA PHE A 333 5.78 3.58 -1.73
C PHE A 333 5.44 3.85 -0.27
N GLU A 334 4.98 2.81 0.42
CA GLU A 334 4.76 2.78 1.85
C GLU A 334 5.65 1.71 2.51
N GLU A 335 6.00 1.94 3.77
CA GLU A 335 6.75 0.98 4.60
C GLU A 335 6.04 -0.38 4.70
N SER A 336 4.72 -0.39 4.49
CA SER A 336 3.85 -1.57 4.54
C SER A 336 3.76 -2.32 3.21
N TYR A 337 4.87 -2.36 2.44
CA TYR A 337 5.06 -3.20 1.24
C TYR A 337 4.18 -2.82 0.04
N GLY A 338 3.67 -1.61 0.01
CA GLY A 338 2.92 -1.06 -1.12
C GLY A 338 3.79 -0.19 -2.02
N TYR A 339 3.73 -0.40 -3.33
CA TYR A 339 4.54 0.31 -4.33
C TYR A 339 3.71 0.62 -5.57
N LEU A 340 4.09 1.67 -6.30
CA LEU A 340 3.52 2.03 -7.60
C LEU A 340 4.50 2.92 -8.37
N SER A 341 4.77 2.60 -9.64
CA SER A 341 5.69 3.37 -10.49
C SER A 341 5.03 4.20 -11.60
N GLY A 342 3.76 4.02 -11.85
CA GLY A 342 3.05 4.71 -12.93
C GLY A 342 1.78 5.42 -12.48
N GLY A 343 1.21 6.21 -13.40
CA GLY A 343 -0.02 6.95 -13.15
C GLY A 343 -1.30 6.27 -13.68
N TYR A 344 -1.24 5.03 -14.14
CA TYR A 344 -2.37 4.30 -14.74
C TYR A 344 -3.40 3.85 -13.70
N VAL A 345 -3.00 3.68 -12.44
CA VAL A 345 -3.86 3.42 -11.26
C VAL A 345 -3.58 4.44 -10.17
N ARG A 346 -4.40 4.44 -9.10
CA ARG A 346 -4.29 5.35 -7.95
C ARG A 346 -4.21 4.62 -6.61
N ASP A 347 -3.86 3.34 -6.65
CA ASP A 347 -3.59 2.52 -5.47
C ASP A 347 -2.32 1.69 -5.70
N LYS A 348 -1.80 1.07 -4.64
CA LYS A 348 -0.67 0.16 -4.69
C LYS A 348 -0.91 -0.94 -5.73
N ASP A 349 0.14 -1.31 -6.44
CA ASP A 349 0.08 -2.37 -7.44
C ASP A 349 1.20 -3.40 -7.24
N ALA A 350 0.83 -4.59 -6.74
CA ALA A 350 1.79 -5.66 -6.57
C ALA A 350 2.18 -6.34 -7.90
N VAL A 351 1.44 -6.14 -8.98
CA VAL A 351 1.83 -6.62 -10.32
C VAL A 351 2.98 -5.78 -10.86
N ASP A 352 2.87 -4.44 -10.77
CA ASP A 352 3.95 -3.50 -11.07
C ASP A 352 5.17 -3.73 -10.18
N ALA A 353 4.96 -3.80 -8.86
CA ALA A 353 6.04 -4.06 -7.92
C ALA A 353 6.78 -5.38 -8.22
N SER A 354 6.05 -6.45 -8.55
CA SER A 354 6.64 -7.75 -8.91
C SER A 354 7.52 -7.64 -10.16
N MET A 355 7.07 -6.91 -11.17
CA MET A 355 7.84 -6.63 -12.39
C MET A 355 9.13 -5.88 -12.07
N LEU A 356 9.03 -4.76 -11.35
CA LEU A 356 10.17 -3.90 -11.02
C LEU A 356 11.18 -4.59 -10.11
N ILE A 357 10.71 -5.32 -9.11
CA ILE A 357 11.57 -6.08 -8.18
C ILE A 357 12.33 -7.18 -8.95
N CYS A 358 11.69 -7.90 -9.87
CA CYS A 358 12.36 -8.89 -10.68
C CYS A 358 13.38 -8.28 -11.65
N GLN A 359 13.08 -7.14 -12.27
CA GLN A 359 14.05 -6.41 -13.08
C GLN A 359 15.25 -5.93 -12.26
N MET A 360 15.00 -5.38 -11.08
CA MET A 360 16.04 -4.95 -10.16
C MET A 360 16.90 -6.14 -9.69
N ALA A 361 16.29 -7.25 -9.30
CA ALA A 361 17.02 -8.46 -8.89
C ALA A 361 17.88 -9.00 -10.03
N TRP A 362 17.35 -9.04 -11.26
CA TRP A 362 18.10 -9.44 -12.44
C TRP A 362 19.29 -8.50 -12.72
N TYR A 363 19.08 -7.17 -12.64
CA TYR A 363 20.11 -6.16 -12.85
C TYR A 363 21.29 -6.35 -11.88
N TYR A 364 21.02 -6.54 -10.60
CA TYR A 364 22.07 -6.76 -9.61
C TYR A 364 22.72 -8.15 -9.77
N LYS A 365 21.96 -9.17 -10.12
CA LYS A 365 22.49 -10.50 -10.43
C LYS A 365 23.51 -10.46 -11.57
N GLN A 366 23.28 -9.66 -12.63
CA GLN A 366 24.26 -9.48 -13.72
C GLN A 366 25.58 -8.84 -13.23
N LYS A 367 25.55 -8.15 -12.09
CA LYS A 367 26.72 -7.55 -11.43
C LYS A 367 27.34 -8.47 -10.36
N GLY A 368 26.84 -9.69 -10.21
CA GLY A 368 27.29 -10.63 -9.18
C GLY A 368 26.84 -10.25 -7.76
N MET A 369 25.78 -9.46 -7.63
CA MET A 369 25.23 -8.97 -6.37
C MET A 369 23.81 -9.51 -6.14
N THR A 370 23.45 -9.70 -4.88
CA THR A 370 22.07 -9.89 -4.45
C THR A 370 21.41 -8.54 -4.12
N LEU A 371 20.10 -8.53 -3.89
CA LEU A 371 19.43 -7.29 -3.39
C LEU A 371 19.87 -6.94 -1.97
N VAL A 372 20.31 -7.92 -1.17
CA VAL A 372 20.89 -7.66 0.16
C VAL A 372 22.24 -6.95 0.03
N ASP A 373 23.09 -7.38 -0.90
CA ASP A 373 24.38 -6.71 -1.18
C ASP A 373 24.14 -5.29 -1.70
N ALA A 374 23.14 -5.10 -2.55
CA ALA A 374 22.76 -3.78 -3.06
C ALA A 374 22.26 -2.86 -1.93
N MET A 375 21.49 -3.39 -0.99
CA MET A 375 21.01 -2.63 0.18
C MET A 375 22.18 -2.23 1.10
N GLU A 376 23.13 -3.14 1.33
CA GLU A 376 24.34 -2.81 2.11
C GLU A 376 25.14 -1.70 1.47
N ALA A 377 25.29 -1.70 0.14
CA ALA A 377 25.98 -0.61 -0.57
C ALA A 377 25.24 0.74 -0.42
N LEU A 378 23.91 0.74 -0.35
CA LEU A 378 23.15 1.96 -0.04
C LEU A 378 23.35 2.40 1.41
N TYR A 379 23.37 1.47 2.37
CA TYR A 379 23.68 1.79 3.76
C TYR A 379 25.08 2.37 3.95
N GLU A 380 26.09 1.80 3.28
CA GLU A 380 27.46 2.35 3.28
C GLU A 380 27.51 3.80 2.72
N THR A 381 26.66 4.07 1.69
CA THR A 381 26.63 5.38 1.02
C THR A 381 25.87 6.44 1.83
N TYR A 382 24.72 6.09 2.40
CA TYR A 382 23.79 7.08 2.99
C TYR A 382 23.69 6.99 4.51
N GLY A 383 24.25 5.94 5.13
CA GLY A 383 24.15 5.64 6.57
C GLY A 383 23.16 4.51 6.84
N TYR A 384 23.29 3.90 8.02
CA TYR A 384 22.46 2.75 8.43
C TYR A 384 21.16 3.22 9.03
N TYR A 385 20.11 3.20 8.21
CA TYR A 385 18.74 3.51 8.63
C TYR A 385 18.03 2.25 9.14
N LYS A 386 17.48 2.31 10.34
CA LYS A 386 16.65 1.27 10.92
C LYS A 386 15.27 1.81 11.24
N ASN A 387 14.25 1.17 10.73
CA ASN A 387 12.86 1.50 11.01
C ASN A 387 12.21 0.33 11.78
N ALA A 388 11.37 0.66 12.75
CA ALA A 388 10.57 -0.32 13.49
C ALA A 388 9.22 0.28 13.88
N VAL A 389 8.27 -0.59 14.25
CA VAL A 389 6.95 -0.18 14.73
C VAL A 389 6.51 -1.06 15.89
N ASP A 390 6.07 -0.43 16.96
CA ASP A 390 5.39 -1.10 18.08
C ASP A 390 3.89 -0.83 18.04
N ASN A 391 3.10 -1.82 18.45
CA ASN A 391 1.65 -1.71 18.57
C ASN A 391 1.27 -1.89 20.05
N PHE A 392 0.73 -0.85 20.65
CA PHE A 392 0.26 -0.87 22.03
C PHE A 392 -1.26 -0.95 22.03
N GLY A 393 -1.81 -2.09 22.49
CA GLY A 393 -3.25 -2.32 22.66
C GLY A 393 -3.72 -1.85 24.02
N PHE A 394 -4.92 -1.29 24.09
CA PHE A 394 -5.59 -0.88 25.32
C PHE A 394 -6.87 -1.69 25.45
N GLU A 395 -6.87 -2.67 26.35
CA GLU A 395 -8.00 -3.57 26.55
C GLU A 395 -9.15 -2.90 27.33
N GLY A 396 -10.39 -3.39 27.12
CA GLY A 396 -11.58 -2.96 27.84
C GLY A 396 -12.41 -1.89 27.12
N GLU A 397 -13.59 -1.59 27.69
CA GLU A 397 -14.54 -0.61 27.14
C GLU A 397 -13.96 0.82 27.09
N ASP A 398 -13.04 1.14 28.01
CA ASP A 398 -12.39 2.46 28.11
C ASP A 398 -11.10 2.59 27.24
N GLY A 399 -10.74 1.57 26.45
CA GLY A 399 -9.50 1.57 25.68
C GLY A 399 -9.36 2.77 24.74
N MET A 400 -10.43 3.14 24.03
CA MET A 400 -10.45 4.32 23.17
C MET A 400 -10.30 5.64 23.95
N ILE A 401 -10.89 5.72 25.15
CA ILE A 401 -10.81 6.90 26.04
C ILE A 401 -9.37 7.04 26.56
N THR A 402 -8.77 5.93 26.98
CA THR A 402 -7.38 5.89 27.47
C THR A 402 -6.40 6.34 26.40
N MET A 403 -6.55 5.81 25.19
CA MET A 403 -5.76 6.21 24.03
C MET A 403 -5.90 7.72 23.72
N GLY A 404 -7.12 8.26 23.78
CA GLY A 404 -7.38 9.68 23.62
C GLY A 404 -6.66 10.53 24.66
N LYS A 405 -6.74 10.16 25.94
CA LYS A 405 -6.05 10.85 27.05
C LYS A 405 -4.52 10.83 26.89
N ILE A 406 -3.94 9.73 26.45
CA ILE A 406 -2.50 9.64 26.17
C ILE A 406 -2.11 10.63 25.08
N MET A 407 -2.83 10.66 23.97
CA MET A 407 -2.55 11.59 22.86
C MET A 407 -2.70 13.07 23.29
N ASP A 408 -3.71 13.38 24.08
CA ASP A 408 -3.92 14.74 24.59
C ASP A 408 -2.84 15.15 25.60
N SER A 409 -2.38 14.23 26.45
CA SER A 409 -1.25 14.46 27.36
C SER A 409 0.05 14.75 26.61
N LEU A 410 0.36 13.96 25.57
CA LEU A 410 1.55 14.15 24.73
C LEU A 410 1.51 15.47 23.97
N ARG A 411 0.33 15.99 23.60
CA ARG A 411 0.16 17.31 23.01
C ARG A 411 0.35 18.45 24.01
N ALA A 412 -0.27 18.32 25.17
CA ALA A 412 -0.21 19.33 26.21
C ALA A 412 1.22 19.50 26.76
N SER A 413 1.99 18.43 26.78
CA SER A 413 3.37 18.41 27.31
C SER A 413 4.23 17.50 26.42
N ALA A 414 4.73 18.06 25.32
CA ALA A 414 5.66 17.35 24.46
C ALA A 414 6.90 16.92 25.25
N PRO A 415 7.42 15.69 25.08
CA PRO A 415 8.62 15.24 25.75
C PRO A 415 9.81 16.12 25.35
N LYS A 416 10.66 16.46 26.32
CA LYS A 416 11.89 17.23 26.06
C LYS A 416 13.05 16.34 25.61
N GLU A 417 12.97 15.07 25.96
CA GLU A 417 13.99 14.06 25.70
C GLU A 417 13.34 12.71 25.39
N ILE A 418 13.89 11.96 24.43
CA ILE A 418 13.54 10.59 24.07
C ILE A 418 14.86 9.83 23.86
N ALA A 419 15.00 8.65 24.47
CA ALA A 419 16.17 7.79 24.34
C ALA A 419 17.52 8.47 24.74
N GLY A 420 17.48 9.47 25.65
CA GLY A 420 18.65 10.23 26.04
C GLY A 420 19.04 11.36 25.09
N TYR A 421 18.24 11.65 24.08
CA TYR A 421 18.46 12.72 23.11
C TYR A 421 17.39 13.81 23.23
N THR A 422 17.81 15.06 23.12
CA THR A 422 16.91 16.21 23.12
C THR A 422 15.95 16.17 21.94
N VAL A 423 14.67 16.47 22.18
CA VAL A 423 13.69 16.69 21.13
C VAL A 423 13.94 18.06 20.52
N ALA A 424 14.56 18.10 19.34
CA ALA A 424 14.91 19.31 18.61
C ALA A 424 13.70 19.99 17.97
N GLY A 425 12.66 19.20 17.63
CA GLY A 425 11.41 19.69 17.07
C GLY A 425 10.31 18.65 17.12
N TRP A 426 9.06 19.10 17.02
CA TRP A 426 7.91 18.22 16.97
C TRP A 426 6.77 18.78 16.12
N SER A 427 5.98 17.91 15.54
CA SER A 427 4.85 18.25 14.68
C SER A 427 3.56 17.67 15.25
N ASP A 428 2.51 18.48 15.28
CA ASP A 428 1.14 18.07 15.56
C ASP A 428 0.32 18.20 14.28
N TYR A 429 0.01 17.08 13.67
CA TYR A 429 -0.76 17.06 12.42
C TYR A 429 -2.25 17.35 12.64
N ARG A 430 -2.78 17.22 13.87
CA ARG A 430 -4.15 17.62 14.21
C ARG A 430 -4.31 19.14 14.20
N GLU A 431 -3.31 19.83 14.74
CA GLU A 431 -3.29 21.30 14.80
C GLU A 431 -2.60 21.92 13.56
N SER A 432 -2.05 21.09 12.66
CA SER A 432 -1.31 21.52 11.47
C SER A 432 -0.11 22.44 11.78
N VAL A 433 0.62 22.14 12.85
CA VAL A 433 1.76 22.97 13.33
C VAL A 433 3.01 22.12 13.54
N CYS A 434 4.13 22.61 13.02
CA CYS A 434 5.48 22.14 13.30
C CYS A 434 6.21 23.14 14.19
N ARG A 435 6.85 22.67 15.27
CA ARG A 435 7.60 23.47 16.25
C ARG A 435 9.04 23.04 16.25
N GLU A 436 9.94 23.94 15.89
CA GLU A 436 11.37 23.67 15.84
C GLU A 436 12.18 24.95 16.07
N GLY A 437 13.22 24.89 16.91
CA GLY A 437 14.07 26.03 17.21
C GLY A 437 13.34 27.26 17.75
N GLY A 438 12.22 27.06 18.48
CA GLY A 438 11.37 28.12 19.02
C GLY A 438 10.47 28.81 17.97
N LYS A 439 10.39 28.29 16.75
CA LYS A 439 9.52 28.77 15.69
C LYS A 439 8.37 27.79 15.46
N GLU A 440 7.21 28.35 15.09
CA GLU A 440 6.06 27.58 14.60
C GLU A 440 5.91 27.80 13.09
N THR A 441 5.72 26.70 12.36
CA THR A 441 5.43 26.72 10.91
C THR A 441 4.20 25.86 10.61
N PRO A 442 3.35 26.25 9.65
CA PRO A 442 2.20 25.43 9.27
C PRO A 442 2.65 24.15 8.58
N ILE A 443 1.88 23.07 8.76
CA ILE A 443 2.01 21.82 8.03
C ILE A 443 0.96 21.81 6.93
N ASP A 444 1.41 21.71 5.68
CA ASP A 444 0.54 21.65 4.50
C ASP A 444 0.17 20.20 4.17
N LEU A 445 -0.48 19.53 5.13
CA LEU A 445 -1.05 18.19 4.98
C LEU A 445 -2.44 18.17 5.63
N PRO A 446 -3.32 17.25 5.20
CA PRO A 446 -4.61 17.07 5.84
C PRO A 446 -4.48 16.85 7.36
N LYS A 447 -5.47 17.32 8.13
CA LYS A 447 -5.47 17.11 9.58
C LYS A 447 -5.54 15.62 9.91
N SER A 448 -4.68 15.19 10.83
CA SER A 448 -4.62 13.80 11.28
C SER A 448 -4.18 13.72 12.74
N ASN A 449 -4.70 12.76 13.50
CA ASN A 449 -4.32 12.57 14.88
C ASN A 449 -2.95 11.87 15.00
N VAL A 450 -1.88 12.59 14.62
CA VAL A 450 -0.50 12.11 14.60
C VAL A 450 0.40 13.12 15.30
N LEU A 451 1.37 12.63 16.06
CA LEU A 451 2.45 13.41 16.66
C LEU A 451 3.80 12.87 16.17
N GLU A 452 4.69 13.76 15.77
CA GLU A 452 6.04 13.42 15.33
C GLU A 452 7.07 14.17 16.17
N TYR A 453 8.05 13.47 16.72
CA TYR A 453 9.15 14.02 17.49
C TYR A 453 10.46 13.77 16.76
N ARG A 454 11.21 14.85 16.44
CA ARG A 454 12.53 14.81 15.82
C ARG A 454 13.60 15.04 16.87
N LEU A 455 14.57 14.14 16.94
CA LEU A 455 15.65 14.18 17.92
C LEU A 455 16.87 14.88 17.35
N GLU A 456 17.70 15.47 18.22
CA GLU A 456 18.91 16.19 17.83
C GLU A 456 19.93 15.35 17.05
N ASN A 457 19.92 14.02 17.23
CA ASN A 457 20.76 13.08 16.49
C ASN A 457 20.18 12.65 15.14
N GLY A 458 19.06 13.25 14.69
CA GLY A 458 18.39 12.94 13.43
C GLY A 458 17.47 11.72 13.49
N CYS A 459 17.28 11.07 14.64
CA CYS A 459 16.26 10.04 14.84
C CYS A 459 14.87 10.66 14.97
N LYS A 460 13.84 9.83 14.76
CA LYS A 460 12.44 10.28 14.75
C LYS A 460 11.53 9.25 15.42
N VAL A 461 10.56 9.74 16.18
CA VAL A 461 9.49 8.94 16.77
C VAL A 461 8.14 9.51 16.35
N ILE A 462 7.26 8.67 15.81
CA ILE A 462 5.91 9.08 15.41
C ILE A 462 4.89 8.27 16.19
N VAL A 463 3.93 8.95 16.82
CA VAL A 463 2.85 8.34 17.60
C VAL A 463 1.54 8.55 16.87
N ARG A 464 0.86 7.44 16.53
CA ARG A 464 -0.39 7.44 15.77
C ARG A 464 -1.40 6.48 16.38
N PRO A 465 -2.54 6.96 16.90
CA PRO A 465 -3.62 6.09 17.33
C PRO A 465 -4.36 5.48 16.12
N SER A 466 -4.89 4.27 16.31
CA SER A 466 -5.82 3.68 15.34
C SER A 466 -7.17 4.40 15.38
N GLY A 467 -7.80 4.59 14.22
CA GLY A 467 -9.14 5.16 14.14
C GLY A 467 -10.27 4.17 14.45
N THR A 468 -9.98 2.86 14.43
CA THR A 468 -11.00 1.79 14.51
C THR A 468 -10.80 0.80 15.65
N GLU A 469 -9.62 0.78 16.23
CA GLU A 469 -9.24 -0.17 17.28
C GLU A 469 -8.55 0.58 18.43
N PRO A 470 -8.71 0.14 19.70
CA PRO A 470 -8.07 0.77 20.83
C PRO A 470 -6.57 0.41 20.88
N LYS A 471 -5.81 0.94 19.94
CA LYS A 471 -4.35 0.74 19.87
C LYS A 471 -3.62 1.98 19.37
N ILE A 472 -2.43 2.20 19.87
CA ILE A 472 -1.46 3.21 19.42
C ILE A 472 -0.32 2.50 18.70
N LYS A 473 0.00 2.96 17.49
CA LYS A 473 1.23 2.59 16.79
C LYS A 473 2.29 3.64 17.07
N VAL A 474 3.51 3.19 17.39
CA VAL A 474 4.67 4.05 17.51
C VAL A 474 5.71 3.60 16.49
N TYR A 475 6.07 4.51 15.61
CA TYR A 475 7.07 4.27 14.57
C TYR A 475 8.38 4.90 15.00
N TYR A 476 9.46 4.17 14.80
CA TYR A 476 10.83 4.59 15.09
C TYR A 476 11.63 4.67 13.80
N SER A 477 12.33 5.77 13.59
CA SER A 477 13.31 5.93 12.52
C SER A 477 14.65 6.31 13.15
N ALA A 478 15.61 5.41 13.06
CA ALA A 478 16.96 5.62 13.56
C ALA A 478 17.95 5.69 12.39
N LYS A 479 18.98 6.54 12.54
CA LYS A 479 20.13 6.58 11.67
C LYS A 479 21.39 6.43 12.52
N GLY A 480 22.15 5.34 12.29
CA GLY A 480 23.42 5.07 12.96
C GLY A 480 24.59 5.07 11.99
N ALA A 481 25.80 5.04 12.55
CA ALA A 481 27.04 4.85 11.79
C ALA A 481 27.32 3.35 11.50
N SER A 482 26.54 2.45 12.12
CA SER A 482 26.62 1.01 11.90
C SER A 482 25.25 0.36 12.11
N PRO A 483 25.03 -0.89 11.63
CA PRO A 483 23.81 -1.66 11.91
C PRO A 483 23.54 -1.79 13.41
N ALA A 484 24.56 -2.12 14.20
CA ALA A 484 24.44 -2.30 15.65
C ALA A 484 24.00 -1.01 16.36
N GLU A 485 24.54 0.13 15.96
CA GLU A 485 24.15 1.43 16.52
C GLU A 485 22.72 1.79 16.19
N SER A 486 22.28 1.61 14.94
CA SER A 486 20.90 1.90 14.55
C SER A 486 19.88 0.98 15.27
N GLU A 487 20.21 -0.29 15.49
CA GLU A 487 19.41 -1.22 16.29
C GLU A 487 19.33 -0.80 17.77
N GLU A 488 20.44 -0.39 18.36
CA GLU A 488 20.47 0.08 19.75
C GLU A 488 19.66 1.36 19.94
N LEU A 489 19.73 2.29 18.98
CA LEU A 489 18.90 3.50 18.97
C LEU A 489 17.40 3.17 18.93
N VAL A 490 16.99 2.24 18.06
CA VAL A 490 15.59 1.79 18.00
C VAL A 490 15.14 1.19 19.35
N LYS A 491 15.96 0.33 19.98
CA LYS A 491 15.64 -0.25 21.29
C LYS A 491 15.43 0.82 22.36
N LYS A 492 16.35 1.79 22.46
CA LYS A 492 16.23 2.91 23.41
C LYS A 492 14.99 3.77 23.17
N MET A 493 14.67 4.05 21.90
CA MET A 493 13.45 4.79 21.55
C MET A 493 12.19 3.98 21.93
N ALA A 494 12.18 2.67 21.72
CA ALA A 494 11.06 1.82 22.09
C ALA A 494 10.85 1.77 23.61
N GLU A 495 11.92 1.65 24.41
CA GLU A 495 11.88 1.74 25.87
C GLU A 495 11.33 3.10 26.33
N SER A 496 11.82 4.20 25.75
CA SER A 496 11.33 5.53 26.07
C SER A 496 9.85 5.72 25.71
N ALA A 497 9.41 5.15 24.56
CA ALA A 497 8.01 5.22 24.14
C ALA A 497 7.07 4.52 25.12
N ARG A 498 7.47 3.36 25.69
CA ARG A 498 6.69 2.68 26.74
C ARG A 498 6.45 3.59 27.94
N VAL A 499 7.50 4.25 28.40
CA VAL A 499 7.41 5.19 29.53
C VAL A 499 6.51 6.38 29.17
N LEU A 500 6.61 6.93 27.97
CA LEU A 500 5.79 8.06 27.49
C LEU A 500 4.30 7.70 27.40
N LEU A 501 4.00 6.47 27.00
CA LEU A 501 2.63 5.98 26.89
C LEU A 501 2.07 5.46 28.24
N GLY A 502 2.92 5.25 29.23
CA GLY A 502 2.54 4.69 30.55
C GLY A 502 2.21 3.19 30.50
N VAL A 503 2.89 2.41 29.64
CA VAL A 503 2.69 0.97 29.40
C VAL A 503 3.99 0.17 29.50
#